data_ec60cf99b6fd914c1052135840308155
#
_entry.id   ec60cf99b6fd914c1052135840308155
#
_cell.length_a   1.000
_cell.length_b   1.000
_cell.length_c   1.000
_cell.angle_alpha   90.00
_cell.angle_beta   90.00
_cell.angle_gamma   90.00
#
_symmetry.space_group_name_H-M   'P 1'
#
loop_
_entity.id
_entity.type
_entity.pdbx_description
1 polymer ?
#
loop_
_entity_poly.entity_id
_entity_poly.type
_entity_poly.pdbx_seq_one_letter_code
_entity_poly.pdbx_strand_id
1 'polypeptide(L)'
;MAGAALEGDGLACEAVKPSDDGDWIVLRCRNVTSVERRGAWTLGVPVSMAQLARLDETPLDDLSVSDGRVAFTAPAHSVTTVRVR
;
A
#
# COMPACT_ATOMS: atom_id res chain seq x y z
N MET A 1 13.99 -3.49 1.87
CA MET A 1 13.57 -2.96 3.16
C MET A 1 12.97 -4.07 4.03
N ALA A 2 13.44 -4.14 5.25
CA ALA A 2 12.89 -5.08 6.20
C ALA A 2 11.48 -4.65 6.60
N GLY A 3 10.47 -5.32 6.25
CA GLY A 3 9.10 -5.05 6.67
C GLY A 3 8.08 -4.99 5.58
N ALA A 4 8.45 -4.70 4.34
CA ALA A 4 7.46 -4.64 3.26
C ALA A 4 8.08 -4.95 1.91
N ALA A 5 7.32 -5.67 1.08
CA ALA A 5 7.69 -5.96 -0.31
C ALA A 5 6.49 -5.68 -1.21
N LEU A 6 6.73 -5.01 -2.33
CA LEU A 6 5.71 -4.69 -3.32
C LEU A 6 5.75 -5.69 -4.45
N GLU A 7 4.58 -6.22 -4.83
CA GLU A 7 4.39 -7.07 -6.00
C GLU A 7 3.47 -6.37 -7.00
N GLY A 8 3.72 -6.54 -8.28
CA GLY A 8 2.85 -6.08 -9.35
C GLY A 8 3.66 -5.47 -10.49
N ASP A 9 3.30 -5.84 -11.73
CA ASP A 9 3.94 -5.28 -12.93
C ASP A 9 3.60 -3.79 -13.05
N GLY A 10 4.59 -2.98 -13.39
CA GLY A 10 4.39 -1.56 -13.59
C GLY A 10 4.19 -0.73 -12.32
N LEU A 11 4.45 -1.31 -11.15
CA LEU A 11 4.34 -0.62 -9.88
C LEU A 11 5.72 -0.36 -9.30
N ALA A 12 5.96 0.87 -8.88
CA ALA A 12 7.22 1.30 -8.26
C ALA A 12 6.97 1.75 -6.83
N CYS A 13 7.80 1.30 -5.90
CA CYS A 13 7.72 1.72 -4.51
C CYS A 13 8.13 3.19 -4.38
N GLU A 14 7.26 4.00 -3.80
CA GLU A 14 7.52 5.42 -3.54
C GLU A 14 7.96 5.66 -2.09
N ALA A 15 7.30 5.00 -1.13
CA ALA A 15 7.59 5.21 0.27
C ALA A 15 7.09 4.05 1.12
N VAL A 16 7.82 3.78 2.18
CA VAL A 16 7.39 2.94 3.30
C VAL A 16 7.81 3.69 4.55
N LYS A 17 6.84 4.18 5.32
CA LYS A 17 7.15 5.05 6.46
C LYS A 17 6.08 4.93 7.54
N PRO A 18 6.38 5.29 8.80
CA PRO A 18 5.35 5.43 9.82
C PRO A 18 4.40 6.58 9.45
N SER A 19 3.14 6.49 9.87
CA SER A 19 2.19 7.58 9.73
C SER A 19 2.56 8.73 10.67
N ASP A 20 1.97 9.91 10.43
CA ASP A 20 2.26 11.10 11.24
C ASP A 20 1.89 10.90 12.71
N ASP A 21 0.83 10.14 12.99
CA ASP A 21 0.43 9.81 14.37
C ASP A 21 1.19 8.61 14.96
N GLY A 22 2.00 7.90 14.16
CA GLY A 22 2.79 6.76 14.59
C GLY A 22 2.04 5.45 14.75
N ASP A 23 0.73 5.42 14.52
CA ASP A 23 -0.09 4.22 14.73
C ASP A 23 -0.14 3.29 13.52
N TRP A 24 0.22 3.77 12.34
CA TRP A 24 0.12 3.04 11.09
C TRP A 24 1.46 3.03 10.36
N ILE A 25 1.62 2.07 9.45
CA ILE A 25 2.70 2.08 8.45
C ILE A 25 2.06 2.50 7.14
N VAL A 26 2.59 3.52 6.50
CA VAL A 26 2.13 4.03 5.22
C VAL A 26 2.98 3.43 4.10
N LEU A 27 2.30 2.82 3.14
CA LEU A 27 2.89 2.17 1.98
C LEU A 27 2.40 2.90 0.74
N ARG A 28 3.32 3.43 -0.05
CA ARG A 28 2.95 4.23 -1.22
C ARG A 28 3.67 3.70 -2.45
N CYS A 29 2.92 3.48 -3.52
CA CYS A 29 3.48 3.06 -4.79
C CYS A 29 2.90 3.89 -5.93
N ARG A 30 3.60 3.90 -7.05
CA ARG A 30 3.17 4.56 -8.28
C ARG A 30 2.96 3.53 -9.37
N ASN A 31 1.83 3.63 -10.07
CA ASN A 31 1.60 2.91 -11.30
C ASN A 31 2.16 3.75 -12.45
N VAL A 32 3.24 3.27 -13.05
CA VAL A 32 3.94 4.01 -14.13
C VAL A 32 3.40 3.63 -15.52
N THR A 33 2.31 2.87 -15.57
CA THR A 33 1.73 2.42 -16.83
C THR A 33 0.44 3.18 -17.18
N SER A 34 0.01 3.04 -18.42
CA SER A 34 -1.21 3.66 -18.92
C SER A 34 -2.47 2.84 -18.67
N VAL A 35 -2.36 1.75 -17.93
CA VAL A 35 -3.49 0.87 -17.60
C VAL A 35 -3.56 0.62 -16.10
N GLU A 36 -4.75 0.27 -15.64
CA GLU A 36 -4.94 -0.15 -14.26
C GLU A 36 -4.11 -1.41 -13.97
N ARG A 37 -3.47 -1.46 -12.81
CA ARG A 37 -2.67 -2.60 -12.38
C ARG A 37 -3.15 -3.12 -11.04
N ARG A 38 -3.03 -4.42 -10.85
CA ARG A 38 -3.22 -5.03 -9.53
C ARG A 38 -1.88 -5.25 -8.89
N GLY A 39 -1.81 -4.99 -7.59
CA GLY A 39 -0.60 -5.20 -6.83
C GLY A 39 -0.92 -5.71 -5.44
N ALA A 40 0.13 -5.98 -4.70
CA ALA A 40 0.01 -6.38 -3.31
C ALA A 40 1.25 -5.96 -2.52
N TRP A 41 1.02 -5.62 -1.26
CA TRP A 41 2.08 -5.44 -0.29
C TRP A 41 2.17 -6.69 0.58
N THR A 42 3.38 -7.21 0.76
CA THR A 42 3.65 -8.29 1.71
C THR A 42 4.43 -7.70 2.87
N LEU A 43 3.91 -7.84 4.08
CA LEU A 43 4.48 -7.25 5.28
C LEU A 43 5.29 -8.31 6.03
N GLY A 44 6.51 -7.93 6.44
CA GLY A 44 7.39 -8.78 7.24
C GLY A 44 7.09 -8.71 8.73
N VAL A 45 6.10 -7.89 9.13
CA VAL A 45 5.67 -7.76 10.53
C VAL A 45 4.20 -8.13 10.62
N PRO A 46 3.71 -8.57 11.80
CA PRO A 46 2.29 -8.88 11.96
C PRO A 46 1.43 -7.63 11.76
N VAL A 47 0.44 -7.72 10.88
CA VAL A 47 -0.55 -6.67 10.68
C VAL A 47 -1.94 -7.29 10.67
N SER A 48 -2.92 -6.58 11.19
CA SER A 48 -4.31 -7.06 11.27
C SER A 48 -5.28 -6.18 10.52
N MET A 49 -4.88 -4.95 10.17
CA MET A 49 -5.76 -3.99 9.49
C MET A 49 -5.03 -3.33 8.34
N ALA A 50 -5.77 -3.08 7.27
CA ALA A 50 -5.27 -2.33 6.11
C ALA A 50 -6.37 -1.44 5.57
N GLN A 51 -5.98 -0.27 5.08
CA GLN A 51 -6.90 0.68 4.47
C GLN A 51 -6.26 1.33 3.26
N LEU A 52 -7.07 1.51 2.21
CA LEU A 52 -6.72 2.42 1.12
C LEU A 52 -6.85 3.84 1.66
N ALA A 53 -5.91 4.72 1.32
CA ALA A 53 -5.87 6.06 1.85
C ALA A 53 -5.53 7.08 0.78
N ARG A 54 -5.79 8.35 1.08
CA ARG A 54 -5.34 9.49 0.27
C ARG A 54 -3.89 9.80 0.57
N LEU A 55 -3.29 10.68 -0.22
CA LEU A 55 -1.92 11.13 0.01
C LEU A 55 -1.73 11.78 1.39
N ASP A 56 -2.76 12.42 1.91
CA ASP A 56 -2.76 13.01 3.26
C ASP A 56 -3.08 11.99 4.36
N GLU A 57 -3.12 10.70 4.01
CA GLU A 57 -3.37 9.57 4.89
C GLU A 57 -4.83 9.45 5.38
N THR A 58 -5.75 10.23 4.83
CA THR A 58 -7.18 10.11 5.14
C THR A 58 -7.69 8.76 4.60
N PRO A 59 -8.33 7.92 5.42
CA PRO A 59 -8.80 6.62 4.95
C PRO A 59 -9.94 6.75 3.93
N LEU A 60 -9.91 5.88 2.91
CA LEU A 60 -10.93 5.79 1.88
C LEU A 60 -11.77 4.52 2.01
N ASP A 61 -11.10 3.36 2.07
CA ASP A 61 -11.74 2.05 2.11
C ASP A 61 -10.92 1.08 2.94
N ASP A 62 -11.59 0.09 3.51
CA ASP A 62 -10.92 -1.01 4.16
C ASP A 62 -10.41 -2.01 3.13
N LEU A 63 -9.23 -2.58 3.38
CA LEU A 63 -8.64 -3.64 2.57
C LEU A 63 -8.47 -4.89 3.43
N SER A 64 -8.58 -6.04 2.79
CA SER A 64 -8.39 -7.31 3.48
C SER A 64 -6.91 -7.62 3.68
N VAL A 65 -6.58 -8.16 4.83
CA VAL A 65 -5.25 -8.69 5.11
C VAL A 65 -5.35 -10.21 5.15
N SER A 66 -4.49 -10.89 4.38
CA SER A 66 -4.44 -12.34 4.34
C SER A 66 -2.98 -12.78 4.39
N ASP A 67 -2.59 -13.44 5.49
CA ASP A 67 -1.22 -13.92 5.71
C ASP A 67 -0.15 -12.82 5.54
N GLY A 68 -0.45 -11.62 6.02
CA GLY A 68 0.46 -10.48 5.90
C GLY A 68 0.50 -9.85 4.50
N ARG A 69 -0.42 -10.23 3.62
CA ARG A 69 -0.48 -9.72 2.26
C ARG A 69 -1.73 -8.87 2.07
N VAL A 70 -1.57 -7.69 1.48
CA VAL A 70 -2.65 -6.74 1.22
C VAL A 70 -2.70 -6.46 -0.28
N ALA A 71 -3.75 -6.94 -0.94
CA ALA A 71 -3.95 -6.71 -2.37
C ALA A 71 -4.67 -5.38 -2.60
N PHE A 72 -4.34 -4.71 -3.69
CA PHE A 72 -4.97 -3.45 -4.07
C PHE A 72 -4.99 -3.30 -5.59
N THR A 73 -5.76 -2.32 -6.05
CA THR A 73 -5.81 -1.94 -7.46
C THR A 73 -5.29 -0.50 -7.60
N ALA A 74 -4.38 -0.30 -8.52
CA ALA A 74 -3.76 1.00 -8.78
C ALA A 74 -4.24 1.55 -10.14
N PRO A 75 -4.95 2.68 -10.17
CA PRO A 75 -5.32 3.32 -11.43
C PRO A 75 -4.09 3.72 -12.25
N ALA A 76 -4.28 3.82 -13.56
CA ALA A 76 -3.20 4.22 -14.48
C ALA A 76 -2.57 5.54 -14.05
N HIS A 77 -1.25 5.64 -14.16
CA HIS A 77 -0.46 6.85 -13.89
C HIS A 77 -0.75 7.50 -12.52
N SER A 78 -1.09 6.70 -11.51
CA SER A 78 -1.46 7.24 -10.21
C SER A 78 -0.55 6.75 -9.09
N VAL A 79 -0.63 7.46 -7.96
CA VAL A 79 -0.02 7.03 -6.70
C VAL A 79 -1.11 6.39 -5.86
N THR A 80 -0.84 5.19 -5.34
CA THR A 80 -1.75 4.48 -4.45
C THR A 80 -1.13 4.40 -3.06
N THR A 81 -1.89 4.83 -2.07
CA THR A 81 -1.46 4.83 -0.67
C THR A 81 -2.29 3.80 0.10
N VAL A 82 -1.59 2.92 0.80
CA VAL A 82 -2.18 1.92 1.69
C VAL A 82 -1.57 2.14 3.07
N ARG A 83 -2.39 2.05 4.11
CA ARG A 83 -1.88 2.08 5.47
C ARG A 83 -2.25 0.79 6.20
N VAL A 84 -1.35 0.29 7.03
CA VAL A 84 -1.52 -0.97 7.76
C VAL A 84 -1.13 -0.81 9.22
N ARG A 85 -1.72 -1.66 10.06
CA ARG A 85 -1.29 -1.78 11.45
C ARG A 85 -1.65 -3.12 12.07
#